data_074b40b44bbc0322819655a241e11ff6
#
_entry.id   074b40b44bbc0322819655a241e11ff6
#
_cell.length_a   1.000
_cell.length_b   1.000
_cell.length_c   1.000
_cell.angle_alpha   90.00
_cell.angle_beta   90.00
_cell.angle_gamma   90.00
#
_symmetry.space_group_name_H-M   'P 1'
#
loop_
_entity.id
_entity.type
_entity.pdbx_description
1 polymer ?
#
loop_
_entity_poly.entity_id
_entity_poly.type
_entity_poly.pdbx_seq_one_letter_code
_entity_poly.pdbx_strand_id
1 'polypeptide(L)'
;MWLYQGSKTVFVANQPATLTVTYKNKSEFGTAKHLFAGVKLLTIAPGPDLATKEEDQFKEFRNLWVHAQANKTGSDLGPDDNQVQDISSPPLREYVARGLEEETVYFYFFGALRWSDDFGTWETEWCTHFLINETKRNGGSPVWKDCIAGHNSIRHPFVSTATQ
;
A
#
# COMPACT_ATOMS: atom_id res chain seq x y z
N MET A 1 -14.64 4.40 -3.37
CA MET A 1 -14.11 3.98 -2.06
C MET A 1 -13.45 2.63 -2.24
N TRP A 2 -12.18 2.53 -1.95
CA TRP A 2 -11.39 1.31 -2.13
C TRP A 2 -11.31 0.59 -0.79
N LEU A 3 -11.60 -0.71 -0.78
CA LEU A 3 -11.45 -1.55 0.41
C LEU A 3 -10.18 -2.36 0.27
N TYR A 4 -9.35 -2.26 1.29
CA TYR A 4 -8.23 -3.14 1.54
C TYR A 4 -8.70 -4.26 2.51
N GLN A 5 -8.44 -5.50 2.16
CA GLN A 5 -8.61 -6.63 3.04
C GLN A 5 -7.30 -7.42 3.07
N GLY A 6 -6.55 -7.29 4.17
CA GLY A 6 -5.36 -8.09 4.39
C GLY A 6 -5.70 -9.50 4.84
N SER A 7 -5.02 -10.49 4.27
CA SER A 7 -5.05 -11.85 4.78
C SER A 7 -4.21 -11.97 6.06
N LYS A 8 -4.41 -13.06 6.81
CA LYS A 8 -3.64 -13.38 8.02
C LYS A 8 -2.15 -13.44 7.68
N THR A 9 -1.40 -12.42 8.07
CA THR A 9 0.04 -12.34 7.83
C THR A 9 0.77 -13.08 8.95
N VAL A 10 1.51 -14.13 8.59
CA VAL A 10 2.38 -14.86 9.50
C VAL A 10 3.82 -14.54 9.10
N PHE A 11 4.62 -14.06 10.04
CA PHE A 11 6.03 -13.79 9.82
C PHE A 11 6.87 -14.99 10.22
N VAL A 12 7.51 -15.61 9.25
CA VAL A 12 8.37 -16.78 9.46
C VAL A 12 9.77 -16.47 8.96
N ALA A 13 10.78 -16.80 9.77
CA ALA A 13 12.17 -16.63 9.39
C ALA A 13 12.50 -17.38 8.08
N ASN A 14 13.26 -16.74 7.21
CA ASN A 14 13.67 -17.25 5.90
C ASN A 14 12.51 -17.51 4.91
N GLN A 15 11.32 -16.97 5.20
CA GLN A 15 10.19 -17.01 4.29
C GLN A 15 9.75 -15.57 3.94
N PRO A 16 9.20 -15.32 2.74
CA PRO A 16 8.59 -14.05 2.42
C PRO A 16 7.31 -13.85 3.23
N ALA A 17 7.06 -12.64 3.67
CA ALA A 17 5.75 -12.23 4.13
C ALA A 17 4.88 -11.92 2.91
N THR A 18 3.69 -12.51 2.83
CA THR A 18 2.76 -12.28 1.73
C THR A 18 1.53 -11.53 2.21
N LEU A 19 1.10 -10.57 1.43
CA LEU A 19 -0.08 -9.77 1.66
C LEU A 19 -0.97 -9.81 0.42
N THR A 20 -2.23 -10.19 0.61
CA THR A 20 -3.24 -10.11 -0.45
C THR A 20 -3.93 -8.75 -0.38
N VAL A 21 -3.86 -7.99 -1.45
CA VAL A 21 -4.52 -6.68 -1.57
C VAL A 21 -5.66 -6.79 -2.57
N THR A 22 -6.84 -6.34 -2.16
CA THR A 22 -8.01 -6.29 -3.02
C THR A 22 -8.35 -4.83 -3.32
N TYR A 23 -8.39 -4.48 -4.60
CA TYR A 23 -8.89 -3.21 -5.10
C TYR A 23 -10.32 -3.42 -5.58
N LYS A 24 -11.26 -2.65 -5.07
CA LYS A 24 -12.65 -2.73 -5.48
C LYS A 24 -13.13 -1.37 -6.01
N ASN A 25 -13.70 -1.37 -7.23
CA ASN A 25 -14.44 -0.22 -7.73
C ASN A 25 -15.85 -0.22 -7.11
N LYS A 26 -16.11 0.72 -6.23
CA LYS A 26 -17.43 0.89 -5.59
C LYS A 26 -18.30 1.95 -6.27
N SER A 27 -17.97 2.33 -7.49
CA SER A 27 -18.86 3.18 -8.28
C SER A 27 -20.06 2.36 -8.77
N GLU A 28 -21.24 2.88 -8.61
CA GLU A 28 -22.47 2.24 -9.14
C GLU A 28 -22.59 2.41 -10.66
N PHE A 29 -21.93 3.42 -11.24
CA PHE A 29 -22.17 3.84 -12.63
C PHE A 29 -20.89 4.06 -13.46
N GLY A 30 -19.71 3.92 -12.86
CA GLY A 30 -18.46 4.29 -13.53
C GLY A 30 -17.42 3.16 -13.58
N THR A 31 -16.79 2.98 -14.74
CA THR A 31 -15.63 2.13 -14.90
C THR A 31 -14.37 2.89 -14.51
N ALA A 32 -13.55 2.31 -13.62
CA ALA A 32 -12.20 2.78 -13.40
C ALA A 32 -11.32 2.30 -14.54
N LYS A 33 -10.92 3.22 -15.44
CA LYS A 33 -10.11 2.94 -16.62
C LYS A 33 -8.63 3.13 -16.30
N HIS A 34 -7.78 2.36 -16.95
CA HIS A 34 -6.32 2.48 -16.82
C HIS A 34 -5.84 2.38 -15.37
N LEU A 35 -6.44 1.46 -14.60
CA LEU A 35 -6.05 1.23 -13.22
C LEU A 35 -4.61 0.76 -13.15
N PHE A 36 -3.80 1.49 -12.41
CA PHE A 36 -2.41 1.15 -12.15
C PHE A 36 -2.14 1.19 -10.65
N ALA A 37 -1.76 0.05 -10.11
CA ALA A 37 -1.43 -0.10 -8.70
C ALA A 37 0.07 -0.36 -8.52
N GLY A 38 0.65 0.29 -7.52
CA GLY A 38 1.98 0.01 -7.03
C GLY A 38 1.97 -0.28 -5.55
N VAL A 39 2.75 -1.27 -5.13
CA VAL A 39 2.83 -1.67 -3.72
C VAL A 39 4.25 -2.04 -3.36
N LYS A 40 4.66 -1.69 -2.14
CA LYS A 40 5.95 -2.07 -1.56
C LYS A 40 5.75 -2.56 -0.13
N LEU A 41 6.30 -3.72 0.17
CA LEU A 41 6.42 -4.24 1.53
C LEU A 41 7.86 -4.03 2.01
N LEU A 42 8.03 -3.48 3.20
CA LEU A 42 9.34 -3.23 3.79
C LEU A 42 9.29 -3.24 5.31
N THR A 43 10.45 -3.21 5.93
CA THR A 43 10.58 -3.14 7.39
C THR A 43 11.38 -1.90 7.79
N ILE A 44 10.92 -1.22 8.86
CA ILE A 44 11.61 -0.06 9.44
C ILE A 44 11.75 -0.28 10.94
N ALA A 45 12.95 -0.05 11.47
CA ALA A 45 13.17 -0.05 12.91
C ALA A 45 12.62 1.26 13.52
N PRO A 46 11.80 1.18 14.60
CA PRO A 46 11.34 2.36 15.31
C PRO A 46 12.51 3.15 15.93
N GLY A 47 12.27 4.43 16.17
CA GLY A 47 13.27 5.31 16.77
C GLY A 47 12.80 6.76 16.72
N PRO A 48 13.58 7.70 17.28
CA PRO A 48 13.20 9.11 17.33
C PRO A 48 13.08 9.73 15.92
N ASP A 49 13.70 9.13 14.92
CA ASP A 49 13.71 9.53 13.52
C ASP A 49 12.72 8.73 12.65
N LEU A 50 11.76 8.00 13.27
CA LEU A 50 10.84 7.12 12.56
C LEU A 50 10.05 7.84 11.46
N ALA A 51 9.50 9.02 11.77
CA ALA A 51 8.73 9.81 10.79
C ALA A 51 9.58 10.21 9.57
N THR A 52 10.85 10.54 9.77
CA THR A 52 11.77 10.86 8.69
C THR A 52 12.06 9.62 7.83
N LYS A 53 12.31 8.47 8.46
CA LYS A 53 12.53 7.20 7.75
C LYS A 53 11.31 6.77 6.95
N GLU A 54 10.10 6.91 7.51
CA GLU A 54 8.84 6.66 6.79
C GLU A 54 8.74 7.54 5.54
N GLU A 55 8.96 8.85 5.70
CA GLU A 55 8.90 9.83 4.62
C GLU A 55 9.91 9.52 3.50
N ASP A 56 11.16 9.24 3.84
CA ASP A 56 12.22 8.95 2.88
C ASP A 56 11.93 7.67 2.09
N GLN A 57 11.50 6.60 2.78
CA GLN A 57 11.13 5.34 2.15
C GLN A 57 9.88 5.47 1.27
N PHE A 58 8.92 6.30 1.69
CA PHE A 58 7.73 6.56 0.90
C PHE A 58 8.04 7.38 -0.36
N LYS A 59 8.89 8.40 -0.27
CA LYS A 59 9.39 9.16 -1.43
C LYS A 59 10.11 8.27 -2.44
N GLU A 60 10.98 7.38 -1.95
CA GLU A 60 11.66 6.41 -2.81
C GLU A 60 10.66 5.50 -3.54
N PHE A 61 9.70 4.93 -2.81
CA PHE A 61 8.63 4.13 -3.39
C PHE A 61 7.86 4.90 -4.46
N ARG A 62 7.46 6.12 -4.16
CA ARG A 62 6.70 6.97 -5.06
C ARG A 62 7.47 7.28 -6.35
N ASN A 63 8.74 7.60 -6.25
CA ASN A 63 9.58 7.86 -7.41
C ASN A 63 9.67 6.63 -8.32
N LEU A 64 9.91 5.45 -7.75
CA LEU A 64 9.95 4.20 -8.50
C LEU A 64 8.61 3.88 -9.16
N TRP A 65 7.51 4.11 -8.46
CA TRP A 65 6.16 3.87 -8.97
C TRP A 65 5.81 4.79 -10.14
N VAL A 66 6.10 6.10 -10.03
CA VAL A 66 5.89 7.07 -11.12
C VAL A 66 6.66 6.68 -12.38
N HIS A 67 7.92 6.27 -12.24
CA HIS A 67 8.72 5.81 -13.37
C HIS A 67 8.19 4.50 -13.99
N ALA A 68 7.69 3.59 -13.16
CA ALA A 68 7.14 2.32 -13.64
C ALA A 68 5.83 2.49 -14.43
N GLN A 69 5.06 3.55 -14.18
CA GLN A 69 3.82 3.84 -14.90
C GLN A 69 4.04 4.24 -16.36
N ALA A 70 5.16 4.91 -16.65
CA ALA A 70 5.42 5.48 -17.98
C ALA A 70 5.38 4.45 -19.12
N ASN A 71 5.50 3.15 -18.80
CA ASN A 71 5.64 2.07 -19.78
C ASN A 71 4.61 0.92 -19.60
N LYS A 72 3.54 1.12 -18.81
CA LYS A 72 2.54 0.07 -18.56
C LYS A 72 1.14 0.52 -18.94
N THR A 73 0.40 -0.41 -19.56
CA THR A 73 -1.06 -0.28 -19.74
C THR A 73 -1.73 -0.75 -18.46
N GLY A 74 -2.58 0.10 -17.88
CA GLY A 74 -3.44 -0.27 -16.75
C GLY A 74 -4.57 -1.20 -17.18
N SER A 75 -5.18 -1.87 -16.23
CA SER A 75 -6.43 -2.64 -16.43
C SER A 75 -7.65 -1.75 -16.21
N ASP A 76 -8.77 -2.13 -16.83
CA ASP A 76 -10.05 -1.51 -16.55
C ASP A 76 -10.81 -2.34 -15.52
N LEU A 77 -11.53 -1.66 -14.62
CA LEU A 77 -12.30 -2.29 -13.56
C LEU A 77 -13.72 -1.72 -13.57
N GLY A 78 -14.69 -2.56 -13.97
CA GLY A 78 -16.10 -2.21 -14.05
C GLY A 78 -16.71 -1.87 -12.68
N PRO A 79 -17.97 -1.40 -12.67
CA PRO A 79 -18.71 -1.18 -11.43
C PRO A 79 -18.79 -2.47 -10.60
N ASP A 80 -18.55 -2.34 -9.29
CA ASP A 80 -18.51 -3.45 -8.33
C ASP A 80 -17.47 -4.56 -8.58
N ASP A 81 -16.70 -4.47 -9.67
CA ASP A 81 -15.59 -5.39 -9.94
C ASP A 81 -14.46 -5.23 -8.92
N ASN A 82 -13.69 -6.29 -8.77
CA ASN A 82 -12.50 -6.30 -7.94
C ASN A 82 -11.28 -6.85 -8.67
N GLN A 83 -10.13 -6.41 -8.25
CA GLN A 83 -8.84 -6.96 -8.64
C GLN A 83 -8.08 -7.38 -7.38
N VAL A 84 -7.58 -8.60 -7.38
CA VAL A 84 -6.80 -9.18 -6.28
C VAL A 84 -5.34 -9.28 -6.70
N GLN A 85 -4.45 -8.87 -5.82
CA GLN A 85 -3.02 -8.94 -6.04
C GLN A 85 -2.32 -9.49 -4.80
N ASP A 86 -1.55 -10.56 -4.97
CA ASP A 86 -0.64 -11.05 -3.93
C ASP A 86 0.72 -10.36 -4.06
N ILE A 87 1.19 -9.85 -2.94
CA ILE A 87 2.44 -9.13 -2.83
C ILE A 87 3.29 -9.82 -1.80
N SER A 88 4.53 -10.13 -2.16
CA SER A 88 5.47 -10.78 -1.26
C SER A 88 6.70 -9.91 -1.01
N SER A 89 7.14 -9.87 0.24
CA SER A 89 8.44 -9.31 0.60
C SER A 89 9.57 -10.24 0.14
N PRO A 90 10.82 -9.77 0.11
CA PRO A 90 11.95 -10.68 0.16
C PRO A 90 11.87 -11.59 1.40
N PRO A 91 12.54 -12.78 1.40
CA PRO A 91 12.59 -13.64 2.58
C PRO A 91 13.08 -12.87 3.80
N LEU A 92 12.34 -12.95 4.89
CA LEU A 92 12.66 -12.24 6.14
C LEU A 92 13.86 -12.92 6.81
N ARG A 93 14.91 -12.16 7.06
CA ARG A 93 16.03 -12.67 7.86
C ARG A 93 15.56 -12.99 9.28
N GLU A 94 16.17 -13.95 9.96
CA GLU A 94 15.74 -14.41 11.28
C GLU A 94 15.64 -13.26 12.30
N TYR A 95 16.62 -12.36 12.33
CA TYR A 95 16.59 -11.22 13.25
C TYR A 95 15.46 -10.22 12.94
N VAL A 96 15.04 -10.12 11.66
CA VAL A 96 13.90 -9.29 11.25
C VAL A 96 12.58 -9.94 11.69
N ALA A 97 12.42 -11.24 11.46
CA ALA A 97 11.23 -11.97 11.90
C ALA A 97 11.05 -11.88 13.42
N ARG A 98 12.13 -12.05 14.19
CA ARG A 98 12.12 -11.86 15.64
C ARG A 98 11.80 -10.42 16.03
N GLY A 99 12.43 -9.43 15.39
CA GLY A 99 12.16 -8.01 15.65
C GLY A 99 10.71 -7.60 15.37
N LEU A 100 10.06 -8.23 14.40
CA LEU A 100 8.63 -8.03 14.15
C LEU A 100 7.77 -8.58 15.29
N GLU A 101 8.11 -9.77 15.82
CA GLU A 101 7.42 -10.36 16.97
C GLU A 101 7.59 -9.57 18.27
N GLU A 102 8.77 -8.97 18.46
CA GLU A 102 9.13 -8.15 19.62
C GLU A 102 8.73 -6.67 19.45
N GLU A 103 8.17 -6.28 18.29
CA GLU A 103 7.88 -4.89 17.89
C GLU A 103 9.10 -3.95 17.95
N THR A 104 10.30 -4.49 17.79
CA THR A 104 11.55 -3.74 17.58
C THR A 104 11.80 -3.43 16.10
N VAL A 105 10.98 -3.97 15.21
CA VAL A 105 10.89 -3.67 13.78
C VAL A 105 9.41 -3.64 13.41
N TYR A 106 9.01 -2.68 12.60
CA TYR A 106 7.65 -2.60 12.05
C TYR A 106 7.61 -3.05 10.59
N PHE A 107 6.54 -3.75 10.22
CA PHE A 107 6.28 -4.18 8.86
C PHE A 107 5.33 -3.21 8.17
N TYR A 108 5.81 -2.56 7.12
CA TYR A 108 5.10 -1.51 6.39
C TYR A 108 4.53 -2.01 5.08
N PHE A 109 3.39 -1.43 4.75
CA PHE A 109 2.71 -1.54 3.50
C PHE A 109 2.53 -0.16 2.90
N PHE A 110 3.29 0.14 1.85
CA PHE A 110 3.13 1.34 1.04
C PHE A 110 2.38 1.00 -0.22
N GLY A 111 1.46 1.86 -0.62
CA GLY A 111 0.75 1.67 -1.85
C GLY A 111 0.35 2.98 -2.50
N ALA A 112 0.16 2.89 -3.80
CA ALA A 112 -0.38 3.94 -4.62
C ALA A 112 -1.26 3.33 -5.72
N LEU A 113 -2.35 4.00 -6.04
CA LEU A 113 -3.31 3.60 -7.04
C LEU A 113 -3.68 4.81 -7.88
N ARG A 114 -3.61 4.67 -9.21
CA ARG A 114 -4.07 5.67 -10.17
C ARG A 114 -5.10 5.03 -11.09
N TRP A 115 -6.15 5.76 -11.39
CA TRP A 115 -7.17 5.36 -12.35
C TRP A 115 -7.74 6.60 -13.03
N SER A 116 -8.42 6.40 -14.14
CA SER A 116 -9.19 7.43 -14.82
C SER A 116 -10.66 7.03 -14.87
N ASP A 117 -11.54 8.01 -14.85
CA ASP A 117 -12.96 7.88 -15.14
C ASP A 117 -13.42 9.01 -16.05
N ASP A 118 -14.71 9.16 -16.23
CA ASP A 118 -15.26 10.21 -17.11
C ASP A 118 -15.10 11.64 -16.54
N PHE A 119 -14.67 11.77 -15.28
CA PHE A 119 -14.45 13.05 -14.60
C PHE A 119 -12.97 13.42 -14.51
N GLY A 120 -12.06 12.50 -14.81
CA GLY A 120 -10.62 12.77 -14.81
C GLY A 120 -9.75 11.64 -14.33
N THR A 121 -8.53 11.98 -13.93
CA THR A 121 -7.55 11.05 -13.39
C THR A 121 -7.43 11.24 -11.88
N TRP A 122 -7.48 10.15 -11.16
CA TRP A 122 -7.45 10.09 -9.71
C TRP A 122 -6.21 9.35 -9.23
N GLU A 123 -5.72 9.75 -8.07
CA GLU A 123 -4.62 9.08 -7.41
C GLU A 123 -4.90 8.96 -5.92
N THR A 124 -4.67 7.79 -5.36
CA THR A 124 -4.67 7.58 -3.91
C THR A 124 -3.38 6.94 -3.48
N GLU A 125 -2.89 7.37 -2.32
CA GLU A 125 -1.68 6.85 -1.69
C GLU A 125 -2.01 6.41 -0.28
N TRP A 126 -1.31 5.39 0.20
CA TRP A 126 -1.42 4.94 1.59
C TRP A 126 -0.09 4.44 2.12
N CYS A 127 0.09 4.66 3.40
CA CYS A 127 1.22 4.18 4.17
C CYS A 127 0.69 3.67 5.50
N THR A 128 0.86 2.38 5.74
CA THR A 128 0.42 1.73 6.98
C THR A 128 1.47 0.77 7.48
N HIS A 129 1.48 0.49 8.78
CA HIS A 129 2.29 -0.57 9.36
C HIS A 129 1.45 -1.53 10.21
N PHE A 130 1.91 -2.76 10.28
CA PHE A 130 1.23 -3.85 10.96
C PHE A 130 1.56 -3.87 12.45
N LEU A 131 0.52 -4.00 13.29
CA LEU A 131 0.64 -4.08 14.74
C LEU A 131 0.41 -5.52 15.21
N ILE A 132 1.51 -6.27 15.42
CA ILE A 132 1.45 -7.68 15.78
C ILE A 132 0.73 -7.92 17.11
N ASN A 133 1.09 -7.17 18.15
CA ASN A 133 0.52 -7.38 19.49
C ASN A 133 -0.97 -7.02 19.53
N GLU A 134 -1.39 -5.97 18.83
CA GLU A 134 -2.80 -5.62 18.72
C GLU A 134 -3.57 -6.65 17.91
N THR A 135 -2.97 -7.16 16.83
CA THR A 135 -3.53 -8.26 16.04
C THR A 135 -3.75 -9.51 16.89
N LYS A 136 -2.77 -9.89 17.73
CA LYS A 136 -2.90 -11.03 18.66
C LYS A 136 -4.03 -10.81 19.67
N ARG A 137 -4.14 -9.60 20.24
CA ARG A 137 -5.23 -9.22 21.16
C ARG A 137 -6.60 -9.21 20.49
N ASN A 138 -6.65 -8.90 19.20
CA ASN A 138 -7.87 -8.84 18.40
C ASN A 138 -8.22 -10.20 17.74
N GLY A 139 -7.89 -11.31 18.40
CA GLY A 139 -8.22 -12.65 17.94
C GLY A 139 -7.58 -13.05 16.60
N GLY A 140 -6.47 -12.41 16.24
CA GLY A 140 -5.74 -12.66 14.98
C GLY A 140 -6.27 -11.87 13.78
N SER A 141 -7.26 -11.00 13.96
CA SER A 141 -7.68 -10.08 12.92
C SER A 141 -6.61 -9.00 12.71
N PRO A 142 -6.09 -8.80 11.49
CA PRO A 142 -5.00 -7.85 11.22
C PRO A 142 -5.33 -6.43 11.67
N VAL A 143 -4.43 -5.81 12.41
CA VAL A 143 -4.51 -4.42 12.82
C VAL A 143 -3.41 -3.64 12.14
N TRP A 144 -3.80 -2.60 11.41
CA TRP A 144 -2.91 -1.70 10.70
C TRP A 144 -3.04 -0.29 11.26
N LYS A 145 -1.93 0.41 11.35
CA LYS A 145 -1.86 1.80 11.78
C LYS A 145 -1.26 2.66 10.68
N ASP A 146 -1.82 3.85 10.51
CA ASP A 146 -1.30 4.83 9.56
C ASP A 146 0.11 5.30 9.95
N CYS A 147 0.93 5.61 8.95
CA CYS A 147 2.24 6.20 9.15
C CYS A 147 2.14 7.57 9.81
N ILE A 148 3.15 7.93 10.59
CA ILE A 148 3.24 9.24 11.26
C ILE A 148 3.28 10.36 10.22
N ALA A 149 3.94 10.14 9.08
CA ALA A 149 4.07 11.11 8.00
C ALA A 149 2.77 11.36 7.20
N GLY A 150 1.67 10.65 7.48
CA GLY A 150 0.33 11.00 7.01
C GLY A 150 0.05 10.83 5.51
N HIS A 151 0.64 9.83 4.86
CA HIS A 151 0.48 9.58 3.42
C HIS A 151 -0.84 8.93 3.00
N ASN A 152 -1.89 9.02 3.80
CA ASN A 152 -3.20 8.48 3.46
C ASN A 152 -4.06 9.59 2.84
N SER A 153 -3.89 9.84 1.56
CA SER A 153 -4.58 10.90 0.84
C SER A 153 -5.22 10.41 -0.46
N ILE A 154 -6.42 10.91 -0.73
CA ILE A 154 -7.01 10.87 -2.08
C ILE A 154 -6.73 12.24 -2.69
N ARG A 155 -5.97 12.26 -3.79
CA ARG A 155 -5.69 13.49 -4.53
C ARG A 155 -6.64 13.59 -5.71
N HIS A 156 -7.28 14.75 -5.85
CA HIS A 156 -8.13 15.11 -6.97
C HIS A 156 -7.30 15.32 -8.25
N PRO A 157 -7.95 15.26 -9.43
CA PRO A 157 -7.26 15.23 -10.70
C PRO A 157 -6.30 16.41 -10.85
N PHE A 158 -5.14 16.12 -11.39
CA PHE A 158 -4.28 17.12 -11.96
C PHE A 158 -5.06 17.80 -13.10
N VAL A 159 -5.59 18.98 -12.84
CA VAL A 159 -5.90 19.92 -13.91
C VAL A 159 -4.54 20.32 -14.47
N SER A 160 -4.13 19.66 -15.55
CA SER A 160 -3.04 20.16 -16.37
C SER A 160 -3.50 21.53 -16.86
N THR A 161 -3.02 22.59 -16.23
CA THR A 161 -3.04 23.92 -16.84
C THR A 161 -2.06 23.85 -18.00
N ALA A 162 -2.55 23.35 -19.15
CA ALA A 162 -1.90 23.61 -20.41
C ALA A 162 -1.92 25.12 -20.57
N THR A 163 -0.79 25.74 -20.32
CA THR A 163 -0.53 27.13 -20.71
C THR A 163 -0.64 27.19 -22.23
N GLN A 164 -1.67 27.91 -22.71
CA GLN A 164 -1.77 28.34 -24.09
C GLN A 164 -0.64 29.29 -24.43
#